data_bc0a388655429b14787c1ec1ba90fc3b
#
_entry.id   bc0a388655429b14787c1ec1ba90fc3b
#
_cell.length_a   1.000
_cell.length_b   1.000
_cell.length_c   1.000
_cell.angle_alpha   90.00
_cell.angle_beta   90.00
_cell.angle_gamma   90.00
#
_symmetry.space_group_name_H-M   'P 1'
#
loop_
_entity.id
_entity.type
_entity.pdbx_description
1 polymer ?
#
loop_
_entity_poly.entity_id
_entity_poly.type
_entity_poly.pdbx_seq_one_letter_code
_entity_poly.pdbx_strand_id
1 'polypeptide(L)'
;MQTYLVGGAVRDSLLGLPVRDRDWVVVGADAETMLAQGFLPVGKDFPVFLHPDSREEYALARTERKTAKGYTGFAFHADKDVTLEQDLMRRDLTINAIAQSSDGLIIDPFGGEADLRRKILRHVSPAFAEDPVRILRTARFAARYGFEVAEETMCLMRQMVEAGEADALVAERVWQELAKGLMEKQPRRMFEILRECGALKVLLPEIDALFGIPQPAAHHPEIDCGLHTLMVLQRAADMNLGLPARYAALLHDLGKALTPPDLLPKHHGHDLAGIAPVQTVNRRWRVPKQCAELAELVCRWHIVLHNAFTLKTSTALNVLQKTDAFRRPERFRTALDVCQADIQGRLWRENAPYPQRAHWLALLEAAAQTDTAAIAASCEHPAHIPEAIRRARLEAIRPLHKARTQTD
;
A
#
# COMPACT_ATOMS: atom_id res chain seq x y z
N MET A 1 10.76 33.10 22.37
CA MET A 1 10.71 31.87 21.55
C MET A 1 10.53 30.68 22.48
N GLN A 2 9.54 29.85 22.22
CA GLN A 2 9.27 28.61 22.95
C GLN A 2 9.21 27.46 21.93
N THR A 3 9.72 26.28 22.30
CA THR A 3 9.75 25.11 21.43
C THR A 3 8.97 23.96 22.07
N TYR A 4 8.22 23.23 21.25
CA TYR A 4 7.38 22.12 21.68
C TYR A 4 7.59 20.94 20.76
N LEU A 5 7.82 19.75 21.33
CA LEU A 5 7.74 18.50 20.58
C LEU A 5 6.26 18.24 20.27
N VAL A 6 5.94 17.82 19.03
CA VAL A 6 4.53 17.73 18.62
C VAL A 6 4.24 16.48 17.79
N GLY A 7 2.96 16.18 17.67
CA GLY A 7 2.43 15.24 16.68
C GLY A 7 2.88 13.79 16.89
N GLY A 8 3.48 13.22 15.85
CA GLY A 8 3.85 11.80 15.82
C GLY A 8 4.75 11.36 16.96
N ALA A 9 5.73 12.17 17.32
CA ALA A 9 6.68 11.87 18.39
C ALA A 9 6.00 11.77 19.76
N VAL A 10 5.13 12.75 20.10
CA VAL A 10 4.41 12.76 21.38
C VAL A 10 3.42 11.59 21.43
N ARG A 11 2.63 11.39 20.35
CA ARG A 11 1.68 10.28 20.24
C ARG A 11 2.37 8.93 20.42
N ASP A 12 3.46 8.67 19.67
CA ASP A 12 4.14 7.37 19.70
C ASP A 12 4.79 7.14 21.08
N SER A 13 5.33 8.18 21.72
CA SER A 13 5.82 8.12 23.10
C SER A 13 4.71 7.75 24.08
N LEU A 14 3.54 8.39 24.02
CA LEU A 14 2.38 8.10 24.88
C LEU A 14 1.83 6.67 24.67
N LEU A 15 2.02 6.10 23.48
CA LEU A 15 1.66 4.72 23.17
C LEU A 15 2.76 3.71 23.53
N GLY A 16 3.91 4.14 24.06
CA GLY A 16 5.06 3.29 24.34
C GLY A 16 5.72 2.71 23.09
N LEU A 17 5.54 3.37 21.95
CA LEU A 17 6.13 2.99 20.65
C LEU A 17 7.48 3.71 20.45
N PRO A 18 8.40 3.13 19.65
CA PRO A 18 9.64 3.81 19.29
C PRO A 18 9.37 5.12 18.53
N VAL A 19 9.92 6.23 19.04
CA VAL A 19 9.91 7.51 18.36
C VAL A 19 11.02 7.51 17.31
N ARG A 20 10.65 7.68 16.04
CA ARG A 20 11.61 7.69 14.91
C ARG A 20 12.01 9.10 14.50
N ASP A 21 11.01 9.95 14.32
CA ASP A 21 11.20 11.33 13.86
C ASP A 21 10.65 12.29 14.93
N ARG A 22 11.34 13.40 15.13
CA ARG A 22 10.94 14.42 16.10
C ARG A 22 10.66 15.71 15.37
N ASP A 23 9.40 16.13 15.40
CA ASP A 23 8.93 17.38 14.84
C ASP A 23 8.74 18.39 15.97
N TRP A 24 9.29 19.58 15.80
CA TRP A 24 9.21 20.66 16.75
C TRP A 24 8.39 21.83 16.21
N VAL A 25 7.55 22.42 17.04
CA VAL A 25 6.86 23.69 16.76
C VAL A 25 7.52 24.80 17.57
N VAL A 26 7.78 25.91 16.90
CA VAL A 26 8.36 27.13 17.49
C VAL A 26 7.30 28.21 17.55
N VAL A 27 7.03 28.69 18.75
CA VAL A 27 6.04 29.77 19.04
C VAL A 27 6.80 31.05 19.44
N GLY A 28 6.30 32.19 19.02
CA GLY A 28 6.87 33.49 19.37
C GLY A 28 8.18 33.82 18.64
N ALA A 29 8.37 33.26 17.45
CA ALA A 29 9.50 33.55 16.58
C ALA A 29 9.05 33.72 15.12
N ASP A 30 9.89 34.36 14.32
CA ASP A 30 9.78 34.46 12.88
C ASP A 30 11.02 33.86 12.19
N ALA A 31 11.02 33.88 10.86
CA ALA A 31 12.12 33.34 10.08
C ALA A 31 13.45 34.03 10.36
N GLU A 32 13.45 35.34 10.58
CA GLU A 32 14.67 36.12 10.89
C GLU A 32 15.26 35.65 12.23
N THR A 33 14.40 35.46 13.23
CA THR A 33 14.80 34.96 14.55
C THR A 33 15.43 33.58 14.46
N MET A 34 14.86 32.68 13.64
CA MET A 34 15.38 31.32 13.43
C MET A 34 16.76 31.34 12.74
N LEU A 35 16.90 32.15 11.70
CA LEU A 35 18.18 32.33 10.98
C LEU A 35 19.27 32.91 11.87
N ALA A 36 18.93 33.92 12.69
CA ALA A 36 19.85 34.54 13.65
C ALA A 36 20.36 33.56 14.72
N GLN A 37 19.57 32.50 15.04
CA GLN A 37 19.98 31.41 15.93
C GLN A 37 20.70 30.25 15.22
N GLY A 38 21.02 30.39 13.93
CA GLY A 38 21.76 29.40 13.17
C GLY A 38 20.92 28.22 12.61
N PHE A 39 19.60 28.28 12.68
CA PHE A 39 18.75 27.30 12.03
C PHE A 39 18.82 27.41 10.51
N LEU A 40 18.76 26.28 9.81
CA LEU A 40 18.88 26.20 8.37
C LEU A 40 17.51 26.03 7.71
N PRO A 41 17.06 26.93 6.81
CA PRO A 41 15.76 26.85 6.18
C PRO A 41 15.68 25.64 5.22
N VAL A 42 14.52 24.95 5.21
CA VAL A 42 14.23 23.83 4.32
C VAL A 42 13.04 24.19 3.41
N GLY A 43 13.30 24.16 2.09
CA GLY A 43 12.27 24.51 1.09
C GLY A 43 12.07 26.01 0.89
N LYS A 44 11.34 26.35 -0.19
CA LYS A 44 11.11 27.75 -0.57
C LYS A 44 9.82 28.34 0.01
N ASP A 45 8.85 27.49 0.34
CA ASP A 45 7.47 27.92 0.60
C ASP A 45 6.96 27.55 2.01
N PHE A 46 7.75 26.86 2.83
CA PHE A 46 7.34 26.42 4.17
C PHE A 46 8.30 26.95 5.23
N PRO A 47 7.80 27.51 6.35
CA PRO A 47 8.65 27.98 7.44
C PRO A 47 9.14 26.80 8.31
N VAL A 48 9.87 25.89 7.70
CA VAL A 48 10.54 24.73 8.33
C VAL A 48 12.03 24.93 8.31
N PHE A 49 12.68 24.63 9.41
CA PHE A 49 14.11 24.81 9.63
C PHE A 49 14.72 23.54 10.22
N LEU A 50 15.98 23.26 9.91
CA LEU A 50 16.77 22.22 10.57
C LEU A 50 17.56 22.83 11.72
N HIS A 51 17.55 22.18 12.86
CA HIS A 51 18.43 22.54 13.98
C HIS A 51 19.91 22.37 13.57
N PRO A 52 20.79 23.33 13.90
CA PRO A 52 22.17 23.31 13.42
C PRO A 52 22.93 22.03 13.80
N ASP A 53 22.71 21.50 15.00
CA ASP A 53 23.43 20.34 15.52
C ASP A 53 22.67 19.02 15.30
N SER A 54 21.41 18.92 15.79
CA SER A 54 20.63 17.66 15.76
C SER A 54 20.03 17.34 14.39
N ARG A 55 19.89 18.33 13.51
CA ARG A 55 19.21 18.22 12.21
C ARG A 55 17.74 17.86 12.29
N GLU A 56 17.15 17.91 13.47
CA GLU A 56 15.71 17.74 13.66
C GLU A 56 14.94 18.91 13.04
N GLU A 57 13.70 18.66 12.61
CA GLU A 57 12.86 19.64 11.95
C GLU A 57 12.12 20.53 12.97
N TYR A 58 12.25 21.85 12.79
CA TYR A 58 11.59 22.89 13.54
C TYR A 58 10.71 23.72 12.63
N ALA A 59 9.42 23.69 12.85
CA ALA A 59 8.45 24.47 12.08
C ALA A 59 7.96 25.67 12.92
N LEU A 60 7.89 26.86 12.34
CA LEU A 60 7.20 27.97 12.99
C LEU A 60 5.73 27.64 13.17
N ALA A 61 5.16 28.02 14.33
CA ALA A 61 3.72 27.94 14.55
C ALA A 61 2.99 28.71 13.45
N ARG A 62 1.96 28.13 12.87
CA ARG A 62 1.27 28.71 11.73
C ARG A 62 -0.22 28.39 11.72
N THR A 63 -0.98 29.26 11.10
CA THR A 63 -2.35 29.01 10.67
C THR A 63 -2.36 28.76 9.17
N GLU A 64 -3.29 27.96 8.71
CA GLU A 64 -3.52 27.66 7.29
C GLU A 64 -4.92 28.15 6.93
N ARG A 65 -5.07 28.75 5.76
CA ARG A 65 -6.37 29.15 5.22
C ARG A 65 -6.49 28.66 3.78
N LYS A 66 -7.55 27.90 3.51
CA LYS A 66 -7.87 27.46 2.16
C LYS A 66 -8.30 28.67 1.31
N THR A 67 -7.63 28.94 0.21
CA THR A 67 -7.91 30.04 -0.74
C THR A 67 -8.50 29.54 -2.05
N ALA A 68 -8.32 28.25 -2.41
CA ALA A 68 -8.87 27.62 -3.60
C ALA A 68 -9.00 26.09 -3.43
N LYS A 69 -9.73 25.42 -4.33
CA LYS A 69 -9.76 23.94 -4.36
C LYS A 69 -8.39 23.36 -4.73
N GLY A 70 -7.99 22.27 -4.07
CA GLY A 70 -6.76 21.54 -4.34
C GLY A 70 -5.54 21.98 -3.53
N TYR A 71 -4.39 21.34 -3.77
CA TYR A 71 -3.17 21.45 -2.96
C TYR A 71 -2.50 22.83 -3.02
N THR A 72 -2.59 23.57 -4.11
CA THR A 72 -1.98 24.90 -4.29
C THR A 72 -2.81 26.06 -3.69
N GLY A 73 -3.95 25.73 -3.10
CA GLY A 73 -4.92 26.70 -2.59
C GLY A 73 -4.79 27.02 -1.09
N PHE A 74 -3.59 27.02 -0.52
CA PHE A 74 -3.37 27.37 0.88
C PHE A 74 -2.53 28.65 1.01
N ALA A 75 -3.00 29.59 1.82
CA ALA A 75 -2.19 30.69 2.35
C ALA A 75 -1.74 30.31 3.76
N PHE A 76 -0.44 30.33 3.97
CA PHE A 76 0.17 30.09 5.27
C PHE A 76 0.42 31.44 5.95
N HIS A 77 0.02 31.57 7.20
CA HIS A 77 0.36 32.70 8.03
C HIS A 77 1.19 32.18 9.21
N ALA A 78 2.48 32.46 9.19
CA ALA A 78 3.42 32.15 10.25
C ALA A 78 3.99 33.46 10.78
N ASP A 79 3.52 33.88 11.95
CA ASP A 79 3.94 35.11 12.63
C ASP A 79 4.13 34.82 14.12
N LYS A 80 4.83 35.74 14.81
CA LYS A 80 5.09 35.67 16.24
C LYS A 80 3.80 35.58 17.10
N ASP A 81 2.68 36.03 16.55
CA ASP A 81 1.39 36.06 17.22
C ASP A 81 0.65 34.70 17.20
N VAL A 82 1.09 33.75 16.36
CA VAL A 82 0.43 32.45 16.26
C VAL A 82 0.72 31.63 17.50
N THR A 83 -0.34 31.21 18.20
CA THR A 83 -0.24 30.41 19.41
C THR A 83 -0.04 28.93 19.13
N LEU A 84 0.45 28.18 20.12
CA LEU A 84 0.55 26.72 20.02
C LEU A 84 -0.82 26.07 19.75
N GLU A 85 -1.86 26.52 20.41
CA GLU A 85 -3.22 26.00 20.26
C GLU A 85 -3.75 26.19 18.83
N GLN A 86 -3.48 27.35 18.20
CA GLN A 86 -3.84 27.60 16.80
C GLN A 86 -3.09 26.67 15.84
N ASP A 87 -1.81 26.37 16.07
CA ASP A 87 -1.07 25.39 15.28
C ASP A 87 -1.62 23.97 15.45
N LEU A 88 -1.95 23.59 16.69
CA LEU A 88 -2.54 22.28 16.97
C LEU A 88 -3.95 22.13 16.37
N MET A 89 -4.76 23.20 16.38
CA MET A 89 -6.14 23.22 15.87
C MET A 89 -6.24 22.88 14.37
N ARG A 90 -5.26 23.26 13.56
CA ARG A 90 -5.24 22.97 12.11
C ARG A 90 -4.81 21.55 11.76
N ARG A 91 -4.35 20.74 12.73
CA ARG A 91 -3.90 19.35 12.48
C ARG A 91 -5.06 18.44 12.13
N ASP A 92 -4.71 17.25 11.62
CA ASP A 92 -5.68 16.27 11.13
C ASP A 92 -6.49 15.63 12.26
N LEU A 93 -5.81 15.00 13.22
CA LEU A 93 -6.44 14.20 14.28
C LEU A 93 -6.00 14.66 15.67
N THR A 94 -6.89 14.53 16.65
CA THR A 94 -6.61 14.88 18.07
C THR A 94 -5.35 14.20 18.58
N ILE A 95 -5.14 12.94 18.23
CA ILE A 95 -3.95 12.16 18.60
C ILE A 95 -2.64 12.70 18.00
N ASN A 96 -2.70 13.57 17.01
CA ASN A 96 -1.56 14.26 16.39
C ASN A 96 -1.50 15.74 16.81
N ALA A 97 -2.48 16.22 17.60
CA ALA A 97 -2.58 17.59 18.09
C ALA A 97 -2.21 17.69 19.57
N ILE A 98 -1.26 16.88 20.00
CA ILE A 98 -0.67 16.87 21.34
C ILE A 98 0.73 17.45 21.23
N ALA A 99 1.11 18.30 22.20
CA ALA A 99 2.43 18.86 22.31
C ALA A 99 3.08 18.49 23.64
N GLN A 100 4.41 18.53 23.70
CA GLN A 100 5.20 18.40 24.92
C GLN A 100 6.20 19.53 25.00
N SER A 101 6.21 20.24 26.14
CA SER A 101 7.19 21.27 26.41
C SER A 101 8.57 20.68 26.76
N SER A 102 9.58 21.53 26.81
CA SER A 102 10.96 21.14 27.14
C SER A 102 11.13 20.54 28.55
N ASP A 103 10.27 20.91 29.49
CA ASP A 103 10.21 20.36 30.85
C ASP A 103 9.37 19.09 30.98
N GLY A 104 8.84 18.58 29.85
CA GLY A 104 8.09 17.33 29.77
C GLY A 104 6.58 17.46 29.99
N LEU A 105 6.03 18.67 30.21
CA LEU A 105 4.61 18.87 30.39
C LEU A 105 3.85 18.59 29.07
N ILE A 106 2.82 17.75 29.15
CA ILE A 106 1.91 17.49 28.04
C ILE A 106 0.87 18.61 27.92
N ILE A 107 0.70 19.12 26.72
CA ILE A 107 -0.27 20.15 26.35
C ILE A 107 -1.23 19.53 25.33
N ASP A 108 -2.46 19.28 25.74
CA ASP A 108 -3.49 18.58 24.97
C ASP A 108 -4.83 19.33 25.01
N PRO A 109 -4.96 20.44 24.26
CA PRO A 109 -6.17 21.24 24.28
C PRO A 109 -7.38 20.56 23.61
N PHE A 110 -7.16 19.49 22.82
CA PHE A 110 -8.19 18.84 22.02
C PHE A 110 -8.52 17.40 22.47
N GLY A 111 -7.98 16.94 23.60
CA GLY A 111 -8.31 15.65 24.19
C GLY A 111 -7.71 14.44 23.49
N GLY A 112 -6.57 14.63 22.81
CA GLY A 112 -5.87 13.58 22.08
C GLY A 112 -5.40 12.43 22.98
N GLU A 113 -4.97 12.69 24.23
CA GLU A 113 -4.65 11.65 25.20
C GLU A 113 -5.86 10.75 25.55
N ALA A 114 -7.05 11.37 25.68
CA ALA A 114 -8.28 10.62 25.94
C ALA A 114 -8.63 9.73 24.75
N ASP A 115 -8.51 10.25 23.53
CA ASP A 115 -8.75 9.50 22.30
C ASP A 115 -7.69 8.39 22.10
N LEU A 116 -6.42 8.60 22.45
CA LEU A 116 -5.40 7.54 22.47
C LEU A 116 -5.77 6.39 23.41
N ARG A 117 -6.19 6.71 24.63
CA ARG A 117 -6.63 5.69 25.60
C ARG A 117 -7.87 4.92 25.13
N ARG A 118 -8.81 5.61 24.45
CA ARG A 118 -10.03 5.02 23.89
C ARG A 118 -9.82 4.36 22.54
N LYS A 119 -8.64 4.51 21.92
CA LYS A 119 -8.31 4.02 20.58
C LYS A 119 -9.23 4.62 19.51
N ILE A 120 -9.43 5.91 19.52
CA ILE A 120 -10.33 6.65 18.63
C ILE A 120 -9.50 7.59 17.74
N LEU A 121 -9.85 7.65 16.45
CA LEU A 121 -9.37 8.64 15.49
C LEU A 121 -10.42 9.71 15.29
N ARG A 122 -10.19 10.90 15.87
CA ARG A 122 -11.09 12.04 15.85
C ARG A 122 -10.41 13.21 15.17
N HIS A 123 -11.10 13.90 14.27
CA HIS A 123 -10.61 15.16 13.70
C HIS A 123 -10.56 16.28 14.78
N VAL A 124 -9.58 17.18 14.64
CA VAL A 124 -9.39 18.25 15.64
C VAL A 124 -10.45 19.33 15.53
N SER A 125 -10.74 19.75 14.30
CA SER A 125 -11.63 20.88 14.00
C SER A 125 -12.22 20.78 12.59
N PRO A 126 -13.17 21.64 12.20
CA PRO A 126 -13.69 21.71 10.83
C PRO A 126 -12.60 21.96 9.76
N ALA A 127 -11.43 22.51 10.14
CA ALA A 127 -10.27 22.66 9.26
C ALA A 127 -9.78 21.32 8.69
N PHE A 128 -10.20 20.18 9.24
CA PHE A 128 -9.96 18.86 8.67
C PHE A 128 -10.40 18.76 7.20
N ALA A 129 -11.53 19.39 6.86
CA ALA A 129 -12.08 19.37 5.49
C ALA A 129 -11.27 20.21 4.49
N GLU A 130 -10.31 21.00 4.93
CA GLU A 130 -9.51 21.85 4.04
C GLU A 130 -8.53 21.00 3.18
N ASP A 131 -8.05 19.87 3.70
CA ASP A 131 -7.13 18.98 2.96
C ASP A 131 -7.71 17.56 2.81
N PRO A 132 -8.23 17.20 1.63
CA PRO A 132 -8.85 15.89 1.42
C PRO A 132 -7.90 14.70 1.58
N VAL A 133 -6.58 14.89 1.58
CA VAL A 133 -5.62 13.80 1.88
C VAL A 133 -5.78 13.30 3.32
N ARG A 134 -6.40 14.09 4.21
CA ARG A 134 -6.68 13.68 5.59
C ARG A 134 -7.61 12.48 5.68
N ILE A 135 -8.46 12.25 4.67
CA ILE A 135 -9.25 11.01 4.53
C ILE A 135 -8.31 9.79 4.43
N LEU A 136 -7.35 9.83 3.51
CA LEU A 136 -6.37 8.75 3.35
C LEU A 136 -5.48 8.57 4.59
N ARG A 137 -5.07 9.67 5.20
CA ARG A 137 -4.26 9.66 6.44
C ARG A 137 -5.02 9.02 7.60
N THR A 138 -6.30 9.36 7.79
CA THR A 138 -7.16 8.76 8.83
C THR A 138 -7.30 7.26 8.60
N ALA A 139 -7.59 6.83 7.36
CA ALA A 139 -7.68 5.42 7.00
C ALA A 139 -6.35 4.67 7.23
N ARG A 140 -5.22 5.31 6.92
CA ARG A 140 -3.89 4.75 7.21
C ARG A 140 -3.61 4.64 8.71
N PHE A 141 -4.00 5.64 9.52
CA PHE A 141 -3.84 5.53 10.98
C PHE A 141 -4.71 4.42 11.57
N ALA A 142 -5.91 4.18 11.02
CA ALA A 142 -6.71 3.01 11.38
C ALA A 142 -5.97 1.71 11.07
N ALA A 143 -5.31 1.62 9.91
CA ALA A 143 -4.48 0.46 9.54
C ALA A 143 -3.25 0.27 10.43
N ARG A 144 -2.65 1.38 10.89
CA ARG A 144 -1.45 1.37 11.73
C ARG A 144 -1.73 0.95 13.17
N TYR A 145 -2.75 1.54 13.78
CA TYR A 145 -3.03 1.39 15.21
C TYR A 145 -4.19 0.44 15.53
N GLY A 146 -5.02 0.10 14.55
CA GLY A 146 -6.27 -0.64 14.79
C GLY A 146 -7.31 0.19 15.55
N PHE A 147 -7.25 1.52 15.45
CA PHE A 147 -8.19 2.43 16.13
C PHE A 147 -9.46 2.60 15.29
N GLU A 148 -10.57 2.87 15.97
CA GLU A 148 -11.85 3.17 15.33
C GLU A 148 -11.93 4.67 14.98
N VAL A 149 -12.60 4.97 13.86
CA VAL A 149 -12.86 6.37 13.47
C VAL A 149 -14.11 6.86 14.21
N ALA A 150 -14.02 8.02 14.86
CA ALA A 150 -15.16 8.63 15.52
C ALA A 150 -16.29 8.91 14.51
N GLU A 151 -17.56 8.71 14.92
CA GLU A 151 -18.71 8.85 14.00
C GLU A 151 -18.80 10.24 13.37
N GLU A 152 -18.55 11.29 14.13
CA GLU A 152 -18.51 12.66 13.62
C GLU A 152 -17.38 12.88 12.60
N THR A 153 -16.26 12.16 12.72
CA THR A 153 -15.16 12.20 11.74
C THR A 153 -15.53 11.42 10.49
N MET A 154 -16.15 10.27 10.65
CA MET A 154 -16.68 9.49 9.54
C MET A 154 -17.75 10.25 8.76
N CYS A 155 -18.67 10.93 9.45
CA CYS A 155 -19.65 11.80 8.81
C CYS A 155 -18.99 12.96 8.03
N LEU A 156 -17.97 13.61 8.61
CA LEU A 156 -17.24 14.67 7.92
C LEU A 156 -16.52 14.14 6.68
N MET A 157 -15.88 12.97 6.75
CA MET A 157 -15.23 12.33 5.61
C MET A 157 -16.22 11.99 4.48
N ARG A 158 -17.43 11.47 4.81
CA ARG A 158 -18.52 11.24 3.83
C ARG A 158 -18.93 12.55 3.14
N GLN A 159 -19.15 13.61 3.91
CA GLN A 159 -19.50 14.93 3.36
C GLN A 159 -18.42 15.46 2.41
N MET A 160 -17.14 15.32 2.76
CA MET A 160 -16.03 15.71 1.88
C MET A 160 -16.03 14.92 0.57
N VAL A 161 -16.30 13.62 0.61
CA VAL A 161 -16.40 12.78 -0.58
C VAL A 161 -17.60 13.20 -1.44
N GLU A 162 -18.77 13.40 -0.84
CA GLU A 162 -19.99 13.86 -1.53
C GLU A 162 -19.82 15.25 -2.15
N ALA A 163 -19.03 16.13 -1.55
CA ALA A 163 -18.68 17.44 -2.07
C ALA A 163 -17.64 17.40 -3.23
N GLY A 164 -17.14 16.20 -3.58
CA GLY A 164 -16.15 16.03 -4.65
C GLY A 164 -14.73 16.44 -4.27
N GLU A 165 -14.42 16.60 -2.99
CA GLU A 165 -13.07 16.97 -2.54
C GLU A 165 -12.06 15.85 -2.81
N ALA A 166 -12.48 14.58 -2.79
CA ALA A 166 -11.61 13.45 -3.08
C ALA A 166 -11.14 13.40 -4.55
N ASP A 167 -11.92 13.96 -5.50
CA ASP A 167 -11.56 14.03 -6.92
C ASP A 167 -10.39 15.01 -7.18
N ALA A 168 -10.18 15.97 -6.28
CA ALA A 168 -9.12 16.97 -6.40
C ALA A 168 -7.73 16.48 -5.92
N LEU A 169 -7.64 15.24 -5.44
CA LEU A 169 -6.38 14.67 -4.94
C LEU A 169 -5.39 14.41 -6.07
N VAL A 170 -4.15 14.87 -5.87
CA VAL A 170 -3.05 14.61 -6.82
C VAL A 170 -2.46 13.22 -6.64
N ALA A 171 -2.08 12.62 -7.75
CA ALA A 171 -1.65 11.22 -7.81
C ALA A 171 -0.52 10.89 -6.84
N GLU A 172 0.46 11.76 -6.71
CA GLU A 172 1.63 11.54 -5.85
C GLU A 172 1.25 11.46 -4.37
N ARG A 173 0.33 12.33 -3.91
CA ARG A 173 -0.13 12.32 -2.52
C ARG A 173 -0.97 11.08 -2.22
N VAL A 174 -1.84 10.68 -3.16
CA VAL A 174 -2.63 9.45 -3.03
C VAL A 174 -1.70 8.25 -2.96
N TRP A 175 -0.74 8.13 -3.89
CA TRP A 175 0.19 7.01 -3.89
C TRP A 175 1.03 6.95 -2.60
N GLN A 176 1.51 8.09 -2.11
CA GLN A 176 2.29 8.12 -0.87
C GLN A 176 1.52 7.56 0.33
N GLU A 177 0.25 7.96 0.50
CA GLU A 177 -0.58 7.46 1.61
C GLU A 177 -0.98 6.00 1.39
N LEU A 178 -1.32 5.59 0.16
CA LEU A 178 -1.58 4.19 -0.18
C LEU A 178 -0.38 3.30 0.09
N ALA A 179 0.81 3.69 -0.37
CA ALA A 179 2.04 2.93 -0.16
C ALA A 179 2.38 2.76 1.31
N LYS A 180 2.24 3.82 2.12
CA LYS A 180 2.41 3.76 3.58
C LYS A 180 1.35 2.85 4.21
N GLY A 181 0.07 3.00 3.82
CA GLY A 181 -1.04 2.21 4.34
C GLY A 181 -0.92 0.72 4.03
N LEU A 182 -0.47 0.37 2.81
CA LEU A 182 -0.17 -1.02 2.45
C LEU A 182 0.91 -1.64 3.34
N MET A 183 1.86 -0.85 3.83
CA MET A 183 2.94 -1.32 4.69
C MET A 183 2.60 -1.32 6.18
N GLU A 184 1.44 -0.83 6.57
CA GLU A 184 0.99 -0.87 7.97
C GLU A 184 0.65 -2.31 8.43
N LYS A 185 0.43 -2.47 9.74
CA LYS A 185 0.18 -3.77 10.36
C LYS A 185 -1.15 -4.40 9.92
N GLN A 186 -2.18 -3.58 9.71
CA GLN A 186 -3.53 -4.02 9.33
C GLN A 186 -3.97 -3.30 8.04
N PRO A 187 -3.31 -3.54 6.88
CA PRO A 187 -3.57 -2.76 5.66
C PRO A 187 -5.01 -2.88 5.17
N ARG A 188 -5.69 -4.01 5.40
CA ARG A 188 -7.11 -4.19 5.06
C ARG A 188 -7.99 -3.10 5.67
N ARG A 189 -7.67 -2.65 6.90
CA ARG A 189 -8.44 -1.65 7.64
C ARG A 189 -8.49 -0.31 6.92
N MET A 190 -7.43 0.07 6.22
CA MET A 190 -7.42 1.28 5.38
C MET A 190 -8.54 1.24 4.33
N PHE A 191 -8.69 0.14 3.63
CA PHE A 191 -9.68 -0.02 2.56
C PHE A 191 -11.11 -0.15 3.10
N GLU A 192 -11.27 -0.75 4.28
CA GLU A 192 -12.55 -0.81 4.98
C GLU A 192 -13.05 0.62 5.31
N ILE A 193 -12.19 1.46 5.89
CA ILE A 193 -12.52 2.87 6.21
C ILE A 193 -12.77 3.70 4.94
N LEU A 194 -11.92 3.56 3.90
CA LEU A 194 -12.13 4.26 2.63
C LEU A 194 -13.45 3.86 1.96
N ARG A 195 -13.85 2.60 2.09
CA ARG A 195 -15.14 2.12 1.59
C ARG A 195 -16.30 2.68 2.39
N GLU A 196 -16.20 2.67 3.71
CA GLU A 196 -17.23 3.15 4.62
C GLU A 196 -17.54 4.65 4.43
N CYS A 197 -16.53 5.48 4.16
CA CYS A 197 -16.73 6.90 3.85
C CYS A 197 -17.01 7.18 2.36
N GLY A 198 -17.05 6.16 1.49
CA GLY A 198 -17.28 6.31 0.06
C GLY A 198 -16.05 6.70 -0.76
N ALA A 199 -14.92 7.00 -0.14
CA ALA A 199 -13.70 7.40 -0.83
C ALA A 199 -13.09 6.27 -1.70
N LEU A 200 -13.30 5.00 -1.34
CA LEU A 200 -12.80 3.87 -2.13
C LEU A 200 -13.39 3.89 -3.54
N LYS A 201 -14.68 4.15 -3.66
CA LYS A 201 -15.41 4.22 -4.94
C LYS A 201 -14.87 5.34 -5.86
N VAL A 202 -14.40 6.44 -5.28
CA VAL A 202 -13.85 7.59 -6.03
C VAL A 202 -12.40 7.32 -6.41
N LEU A 203 -11.58 6.87 -5.47
CA LEU A 203 -10.13 6.74 -5.66
C LEU A 203 -9.73 5.44 -6.37
N LEU A 204 -10.38 4.34 -6.03
CA LEU A 204 -10.09 2.99 -6.51
C LEU A 204 -11.38 2.22 -6.86
N PRO A 205 -12.17 2.75 -7.82
CA PRO A 205 -13.45 2.13 -8.21
C PRO A 205 -13.30 0.68 -8.65
N GLU A 206 -12.14 0.29 -9.18
CA GLU A 206 -11.85 -1.07 -9.60
C GLU A 206 -11.82 -2.05 -8.40
N ILE A 207 -11.38 -1.59 -7.23
CA ILE A 207 -11.38 -2.38 -5.99
C ILE A 207 -12.78 -2.37 -5.38
N ASP A 208 -13.43 -1.21 -5.33
CA ASP A 208 -14.79 -1.08 -4.79
C ASP A 208 -15.78 -1.98 -5.53
N ALA A 209 -15.62 -2.12 -6.84
CA ALA A 209 -16.46 -2.96 -7.70
C ALA A 209 -16.36 -4.48 -7.41
N LEU A 210 -15.36 -4.93 -6.65
CA LEU A 210 -15.25 -6.34 -6.24
C LEU A 210 -16.24 -6.71 -5.12
N PHE A 211 -16.68 -5.73 -4.35
CA PHE A 211 -17.62 -5.99 -3.25
C PHE A 211 -19.02 -6.27 -3.78
N GLY A 212 -19.65 -7.31 -3.24
CA GLY A 212 -20.93 -7.80 -3.72
C GLY A 212 -20.84 -8.79 -4.90
N ILE A 213 -19.62 -9.03 -5.44
CA ILE A 213 -19.41 -10.02 -6.51
C ILE A 213 -19.21 -11.40 -5.88
N PRO A 214 -20.13 -12.38 -6.12
CA PRO A 214 -20.02 -13.70 -5.53
C PRO A 214 -18.99 -14.57 -6.24
N GLN A 215 -18.31 -15.44 -5.49
CA GLN A 215 -17.42 -16.48 -6.00
C GLN A 215 -17.79 -17.85 -5.42
N PRO A 216 -17.32 -18.99 -6.01
CA PRO A 216 -17.72 -20.31 -5.60
C PRO A 216 -17.34 -20.62 -4.15
N ALA A 217 -18.34 -20.88 -3.29
CA ALA A 217 -18.15 -21.15 -1.85
C ALA A 217 -17.24 -22.36 -1.57
N ALA A 218 -17.18 -23.34 -2.48
CA ALA A 218 -16.31 -24.51 -2.34
C ALA A 218 -14.81 -24.15 -2.30
N HIS A 219 -14.43 -23.04 -2.94
CA HIS A 219 -13.05 -22.57 -2.99
C HIS A 219 -12.82 -21.31 -2.16
N HIS A 220 -13.86 -20.52 -1.96
CA HIS A 220 -13.86 -19.24 -1.26
C HIS A 220 -15.01 -19.17 -0.26
N PRO A 221 -14.82 -19.68 0.98
CA PRO A 221 -15.88 -19.69 2.00
C PRO A 221 -16.40 -18.29 2.36
N GLU A 222 -15.59 -17.26 2.17
CA GLU A 222 -15.92 -15.84 2.32
C GLU A 222 -16.91 -15.34 1.26
N ILE A 223 -17.07 -16.05 0.15
CA ILE A 223 -17.99 -15.82 -0.99
C ILE A 223 -17.77 -14.49 -1.72
N ASP A 224 -17.56 -13.38 -1.05
CA ASP A 224 -17.41 -12.05 -1.62
C ASP A 224 -15.98 -11.78 -2.12
N CYS A 225 -15.83 -11.35 -3.38
CA CYS A 225 -14.51 -11.07 -3.98
C CYS A 225 -13.78 -9.90 -3.31
N GLY A 226 -14.49 -8.86 -2.87
CA GLY A 226 -13.90 -7.71 -2.18
C GLY A 226 -13.36 -8.10 -0.81
N LEU A 227 -14.14 -8.87 -0.05
CA LEU A 227 -13.69 -9.41 1.25
C LEU A 227 -12.47 -10.31 1.06
N HIS A 228 -12.50 -11.23 0.08
CA HIS A 228 -11.35 -12.06 -0.26
C HIS A 228 -10.10 -11.23 -0.54
N THR A 229 -10.20 -10.22 -1.41
CA THR A 229 -9.09 -9.34 -1.76
C THR A 229 -8.46 -8.68 -0.53
N LEU A 230 -9.28 -8.20 0.42
CA LEU A 230 -8.77 -7.61 1.66
C LEU A 230 -8.14 -8.66 2.61
N MET A 231 -8.65 -9.88 2.62
CA MET A 231 -8.06 -10.99 3.38
C MET A 231 -6.70 -11.41 2.80
N VAL A 232 -6.57 -11.48 1.47
CA VAL A 232 -5.29 -11.75 0.79
C VAL A 232 -4.27 -10.64 1.08
N LEU A 233 -4.69 -9.38 1.03
CA LEU A 233 -3.84 -8.24 1.41
C LEU A 233 -3.36 -8.35 2.87
N GLN A 234 -4.26 -8.67 3.81
CA GLN A 234 -3.89 -8.86 5.22
C GLN A 234 -2.93 -10.03 5.36
N ARG A 235 -3.18 -11.15 4.67
CA ARG A 235 -2.27 -12.30 4.71
C ARG A 235 -0.88 -11.96 4.18
N ALA A 236 -0.78 -11.20 3.10
CA ALA A 236 0.49 -10.70 2.59
C ALA A 236 1.24 -9.84 3.62
N ALA A 237 0.50 -9.07 4.44
CA ALA A 237 1.07 -8.31 5.55
C ALA A 237 1.56 -9.22 6.69
N ASP A 238 0.78 -10.22 7.08
CA ASP A 238 1.13 -11.19 8.12
C ASP A 238 2.36 -12.03 7.74
N MET A 239 2.55 -12.28 6.44
CA MET A 239 3.75 -12.89 5.87
C MET A 239 4.94 -11.93 5.76
N ASN A 240 4.83 -10.68 6.22
CA ASN A 240 5.84 -9.62 6.11
C ASN A 240 6.30 -9.35 4.66
N LEU A 241 5.45 -9.52 3.68
CA LEU A 241 5.78 -9.22 2.30
C LEU A 241 5.97 -7.72 2.09
N GLY A 242 6.87 -7.35 1.16
CA GLY A 242 7.17 -5.96 0.84
C GLY A 242 6.07 -5.27 0.02
N LEU A 243 6.20 -3.95 -0.16
CA LEU A 243 5.23 -3.11 -0.85
C LEU A 243 4.77 -3.64 -2.23
N PRO A 244 5.67 -4.08 -3.14
CA PRO A 244 5.24 -4.60 -4.42
C PRO A 244 4.32 -5.82 -4.31
N ALA A 245 4.59 -6.72 -3.36
CA ALA A 245 3.79 -7.92 -3.13
C ALA A 245 2.41 -7.59 -2.56
N ARG A 246 2.33 -6.71 -1.56
CA ARG A 246 1.05 -6.28 -0.96
C ARG A 246 0.19 -5.53 -1.97
N TYR A 247 0.82 -4.70 -2.80
CA TYR A 247 0.12 -4.03 -3.89
C TYR A 247 -0.40 -5.03 -4.94
N ALA A 248 0.40 -6.02 -5.33
CA ALA A 248 -0.04 -7.08 -6.24
C ALA A 248 -1.16 -7.93 -5.62
N ALA A 249 -1.09 -8.25 -4.34
CA ALA A 249 -2.15 -8.95 -3.60
C ALA A 249 -3.49 -8.18 -3.63
N LEU A 250 -3.45 -6.85 -3.53
CA LEU A 250 -4.65 -6.00 -3.60
C LEU A 250 -5.29 -5.99 -5.00
N LEU A 251 -4.51 -6.19 -6.07
CA LEU A 251 -5.00 -6.01 -7.45
C LEU A 251 -5.16 -7.31 -8.23
N HIS A 252 -4.78 -8.47 -7.68
CA HIS A 252 -4.69 -9.73 -8.44
C HIS A 252 -5.99 -10.17 -9.09
N ASP A 253 -7.11 -9.87 -8.48
CA ASP A 253 -8.46 -10.35 -8.83
C ASP A 253 -9.38 -9.27 -9.43
N LEU A 254 -8.86 -8.10 -9.83
CA LEU A 254 -9.70 -7.00 -10.35
C LEU A 254 -10.60 -7.41 -11.53
N GLY A 255 -10.19 -8.41 -12.30
CA GLY A 255 -10.98 -8.93 -13.42
C GLY A 255 -12.26 -9.63 -13.02
N LYS A 256 -12.40 -10.09 -11.77
CA LYS A 256 -13.63 -10.73 -11.29
C LYS A 256 -14.83 -9.78 -11.31
N ALA A 257 -14.61 -8.48 -11.09
CA ALA A 257 -15.66 -7.45 -11.19
C ALA A 257 -16.20 -7.27 -12.62
N LEU A 258 -15.49 -7.75 -13.63
CA LEU A 258 -15.89 -7.65 -15.04
C LEU A 258 -16.62 -8.92 -15.54
N THR A 259 -16.86 -9.90 -14.68
CA THR A 259 -17.55 -11.14 -15.04
C THR A 259 -19.03 -10.84 -15.34
N PRO A 260 -19.53 -11.24 -16.52
CA PRO A 260 -20.95 -11.12 -16.83
C PRO A 260 -21.85 -11.80 -15.78
N PRO A 261 -22.99 -11.21 -15.41
CA PRO A 261 -23.85 -11.72 -14.34
C PRO A 261 -24.33 -13.16 -14.54
N ASP A 262 -24.53 -13.58 -15.79
CA ASP A 262 -24.98 -14.92 -16.17
C ASP A 262 -23.90 -16.01 -15.98
N LEU A 263 -22.64 -15.62 -15.84
CA LEU A 263 -21.54 -16.54 -15.58
C LEU A 263 -21.20 -16.69 -14.09
N LEU A 264 -21.74 -15.82 -13.24
CA LEU A 264 -21.50 -15.89 -11.80
C LEU A 264 -22.02 -17.22 -11.20
N PRO A 265 -21.37 -17.74 -10.19
CA PRO A 265 -20.17 -17.23 -9.48
C PRO A 265 -18.83 -17.68 -10.11
N LYS A 266 -18.79 -18.06 -11.38
CA LYS A 266 -17.58 -18.55 -12.05
C LYS A 266 -16.91 -17.40 -12.82
N HIS A 267 -15.60 -17.20 -12.58
CA HIS A 267 -14.84 -16.08 -13.13
C HIS A 267 -13.80 -16.53 -14.18
N HIS A 268 -14.27 -17.25 -15.22
CA HIS A 268 -13.35 -17.73 -16.27
C HIS A 268 -12.71 -16.55 -17.01
N GLY A 269 -11.37 -16.56 -17.10
CA GLY A 269 -10.60 -15.55 -17.82
C GLY A 269 -10.43 -14.21 -17.09
N HIS A 270 -10.77 -14.13 -15.79
CA HIS A 270 -10.61 -12.91 -14.98
C HIS A 270 -9.14 -12.46 -14.88
N ASP A 271 -8.18 -13.39 -14.98
CA ASP A 271 -6.75 -13.13 -15.03
C ASP A 271 -6.37 -12.23 -16.21
N LEU A 272 -6.95 -12.48 -17.38
CA LEU A 272 -6.75 -11.65 -18.57
C LEU A 272 -7.58 -10.36 -18.54
N ALA A 273 -8.84 -10.46 -18.12
CA ALA A 273 -9.74 -9.32 -18.02
C ALA A 273 -9.22 -8.27 -17.01
N GLY A 274 -8.54 -8.71 -15.95
CA GLY A 274 -8.00 -7.84 -14.91
C GLY A 274 -6.81 -6.98 -15.32
N ILE A 275 -6.13 -7.27 -16.43
CA ILE A 275 -4.92 -6.54 -16.84
C ILE A 275 -5.22 -5.06 -17.11
N ALA A 276 -6.27 -4.76 -17.86
CA ALA A 276 -6.62 -3.37 -18.19
C ALA A 276 -7.00 -2.54 -16.94
N PRO A 277 -7.84 -3.01 -16.00
CA PRO A 277 -8.05 -2.36 -14.71
C PRO A 277 -6.77 -2.12 -13.92
N VAL A 278 -5.88 -3.12 -13.78
CA VAL A 278 -4.59 -2.98 -13.09
C VAL A 278 -3.76 -1.87 -13.73
N GLN A 279 -3.63 -1.84 -15.04
CA GLN A 279 -2.91 -0.79 -15.77
C GLN A 279 -3.55 0.59 -15.60
N THR A 280 -4.87 0.66 -15.49
CA THR A 280 -5.58 1.91 -15.26
C THR A 280 -5.27 2.48 -13.88
N VAL A 281 -5.30 1.66 -12.83
CA VAL A 281 -4.89 2.05 -11.48
C VAL A 281 -3.42 2.49 -11.46
N ASN A 282 -2.52 1.73 -12.11
CA ASN A 282 -1.09 2.05 -12.20
C ASN A 282 -0.84 3.44 -12.83
N ARG A 283 -1.54 3.75 -13.93
CA ARG A 283 -1.42 5.07 -14.61
C ARG A 283 -2.02 6.19 -13.78
N ARG A 284 -3.22 5.99 -13.23
CA ARG A 284 -3.94 7.00 -12.43
C ARG A 284 -3.10 7.50 -11.27
N TRP A 285 -2.47 6.60 -10.52
CA TRP A 285 -1.73 6.93 -9.31
C TRP A 285 -0.22 6.97 -9.50
N ARG A 286 0.27 6.94 -10.74
CA ARG A 286 1.71 6.99 -11.07
C ARG A 286 2.51 6.00 -10.25
N VAL A 287 2.01 4.77 -10.19
CA VAL A 287 2.59 3.68 -9.38
C VAL A 287 4.02 3.38 -9.83
N PRO A 288 4.99 3.24 -8.92
CA PRO A 288 6.36 2.88 -9.26
C PRO A 288 6.44 1.58 -10.05
N LYS A 289 7.33 1.56 -11.04
CA LYS A 289 7.49 0.47 -12.00
C LYS A 289 7.56 -0.92 -11.34
N GLN A 290 8.29 -1.04 -10.24
CA GLN A 290 8.44 -2.32 -9.53
C GLN A 290 7.10 -2.86 -9.01
N CYS A 291 6.23 -2.00 -8.46
CA CYS A 291 4.91 -2.38 -8.00
C CYS A 291 3.98 -2.71 -9.18
N ALA A 292 3.98 -1.86 -10.21
CA ALA A 292 3.14 -2.01 -11.39
C ALA A 292 3.43 -3.31 -12.14
N GLU A 293 4.70 -3.60 -12.43
CA GLU A 293 5.12 -4.82 -13.14
C GLU A 293 4.77 -6.10 -12.37
N LEU A 294 4.90 -6.09 -11.04
CA LEU A 294 4.54 -7.27 -10.23
C LEU A 294 3.02 -7.46 -10.19
N ALA A 295 2.25 -6.39 -10.04
CA ALA A 295 0.78 -6.46 -10.02
C ALA A 295 0.23 -7.01 -11.36
N GLU A 296 0.74 -6.54 -12.49
CA GLU A 296 0.37 -7.04 -13.82
C GLU A 296 0.76 -8.52 -14.00
N LEU A 297 1.95 -8.90 -13.52
CA LEU A 297 2.42 -10.29 -13.59
C LEU A 297 1.52 -11.20 -12.76
N VAL A 298 1.24 -10.84 -11.51
CA VAL A 298 0.40 -11.67 -10.63
C VAL A 298 -1.03 -11.75 -11.16
N CYS A 299 -1.64 -10.62 -11.53
CA CYS A 299 -2.97 -10.61 -12.12
C CYS A 299 -3.07 -11.60 -13.30
N ARG A 300 -2.11 -11.56 -14.24
CA ARG A 300 -2.11 -12.40 -15.42
C ARG A 300 -1.83 -13.88 -15.16
N TRP A 301 -0.98 -14.20 -14.17
CA TRP A 301 -0.41 -15.55 -14.09
C TRP A 301 -0.82 -16.34 -12.85
N HIS A 302 -1.48 -15.72 -11.83
CA HIS A 302 -1.77 -16.41 -10.56
C HIS A 302 -2.53 -17.73 -10.77
N ILE A 303 -3.55 -17.76 -11.64
CA ILE A 303 -4.31 -18.99 -11.94
C ILE A 303 -3.41 -20.08 -12.50
N VAL A 304 -2.53 -19.74 -13.44
CA VAL A 304 -1.60 -20.70 -14.02
C VAL A 304 -0.58 -21.17 -12.98
N LEU A 305 -0.11 -20.27 -12.11
CA LEU A 305 0.82 -20.60 -11.05
C LEU A 305 0.19 -21.52 -9.99
N HIS A 306 -1.10 -21.36 -9.67
CA HIS A 306 -1.85 -22.28 -8.81
C HIS A 306 -1.98 -23.68 -9.39
N ASN A 307 -2.14 -23.78 -10.71
CA ASN A 307 -2.31 -25.04 -11.41
C ASN A 307 -0.99 -25.74 -11.79
N ALA A 308 0.10 -25.48 -11.06
CA ALA A 308 1.44 -25.98 -11.35
C ALA A 308 1.51 -27.48 -11.70
N PHE A 309 0.77 -28.30 -10.99
CA PHE A 309 0.83 -29.78 -11.12
C PHE A 309 0.02 -30.35 -12.29
N THR A 310 -0.92 -29.58 -12.83
CA THR A 310 -1.76 -30.02 -13.97
C THR A 310 -1.22 -29.56 -15.33
N LEU A 311 -0.17 -28.73 -15.34
CA LEU A 311 0.40 -28.19 -16.55
C LEU A 311 1.22 -29.26 -17.30
N LYS A 312 1.29 -29.11 -18.63
CA LYS A 312 2.33 -29.84 -19.43
C LYS A 312 3.69 -29.20 -19.14
N THR A 313 4.76 -30.02 -19.20
CA THR A 313 6.14 -29.53 -19.00
C THR A 313 6.50 -28.36 -19.91
N SER A 314 6.05 -28.40 -21.18
CA SER A 314 6.26 -27.30 -22.12
C SER A 314 5.56 -26.02 -21.71
N THR A 315 4.37 -26.12 -21.13
CA THR A 315 3.63 -24.97 -20.59
C THR A 315 4.35 -24.41 -19.37
N ALA A 316 4.83 -25.26 -18.46
CA ALA A 316 5.59 -24.82 -17.30
C ALA A 316 6.86 -24.03 -17.71
N LEU A 317 7.62 -24.51 -18.69
CA LEU A 317 8.77 -23.76 -19.21
C LEU A 317 8.35 -22.43 -19.84
N ASN A 318 7.25 -22.39 -20.60
CA ASN A 318 6.73 -21.15 -21.18
C ASN A 318 6.35 -20.13 -20.11
N VAL A 319 5.78 -20.57 -18.98
CA VAL A 319 5.49 -19.69 -17.84
C VAL A 319 6.77 -19.06 -17.31
N LEU A 320 7.83 -19.86 -17.04
CA LEU A 320 9.12 -19.34 -16.58
C LEU A 320 9.72 -18.32 -17.55
N GLN A 321 9.58 -18.55 -18.86
CA GLN A 321 10.05 -17.63 -19.91
C GLN A 321 9.21 -16.34 -19.96
N LYS A 322 7.88 -16.47 -19.99
CA LYS A 322 6.95 -15.33 -20.13
C LYS A 322 6.89 -14.44 -18.88
N THR A 323 7.17 -15.01 -17.71
CA THR A 323 7.29 -14.24 -16.45
C THR A 323 8.68 -13.63 -16.27
N ASP A 324 9.59 -13.85 -17.24
CA ASP A 324 10.99 -13.39 -17.17
C ASP A 324 11.74 -13.92 -15.92
N ALA A 325 11.37 -15.13 -15.48
CA ALA A 325 11.89 -15.72 -14.24
C ALA A 325 13.39 -15.95 -14.25
N PHE A 326 13.98 -16.23 -15.43
CA PHE A 326 15.42 -16.45 -15.58
C PHE A 326 16.24 -15.18 -15.36
N ARG A 327 15.74 -14.03 -15.78
CA ARG A 327 16.44 -12.74 -15.64
C ARG A 327 16.10 -12.03 -14.35
N ARG A 328 14.89 -12.27 -13.83
CA ARG A 328 14.35 -11.61 -12.63
C ARG A 328 13.77 -12.64 -11.65
N PRO A 329 14.61 -13.56 -11.14
CA PRO A 329 14.16 -14.65 -10.28
C PRO A 329 13.48 -14.17 -9.00
N GLU A 330 13.93 -13.07 -8.42
CA GLU A 330 13.33 -12.51 -7.21
C GLU A 330 11.91 -11.97 -7.45
N ARG A 331 11.65 -11.38 -8.62
CA ARG A 331 10.29 -10.96 -8.99
C ARG A 331 9.35 -12.17 -9.12
N PHE A 332 9.84 -13.26 -9.71
CA PHE A 332 9.08 -14.50 -9.83
C PHE A 332 8.83 -15.15 -8.45
N ARG A 333 9.83 -15.17 -7.55
CA ARG A 333 9.68 -15.63 -6.17
C ARG A 333 8.60 -14.84 -5.45
N THR A 334 8.65 -13.51 -5.55
CA THR A 334 7.66 -12.62 -4.94
C THR A 334 6.24 -12.87 -5.50
N ALA A 335 6.10 -13.14 -6.81
CA ALA A 335 4.82 -13.52 -7.38
C ALA A 335 4.26 -14.82 -6.79
N LEU A 336 5.11 -15.81 -6.54
CA LEU A 336 4.73 -17.07 -5.88
C LEU A 336 4.34 -16.83 -4.41
N ASP A 337 5.00 -15.90 -3.71
CA ASP A 337 4.64 -15.51 -2.35
C ASP A 337 3.25 -14.85 -2.31
N VAL A 338 2.90 -14.04 -3.32
CA VAL A 338 1.55 -13.47 -3.45
C VAL A 338 0.52 -14.56 -3.74
N CYS A 339 0.82 -15.52 -4.61
CA CYS A 339 -0.06 -16.67 -4.85
C CYS A 339 -0.25 -17.53 -3.57
N GLN A 340 0.77 -17.66 -2.74
CA GLN A 340 0.64 -18.31 -1.45
C GLN A 340 -0.28 -17.51 -0.52
N ALA A 341 -0.13 -16.18 -0.50
CA ALA A 341 -1.01 -15.30 0.28
C ALA A 341 -2.47 -15.38 -0.18
N ASP A 342 -2.74 -15.54 -1.48
CA ASP A 342 -4.09 -15.76 -2.02
C ASP A 342 -4.72 -17.04 -1.44
N ILE A 343 -4.03 -18.18 -1.49
CA ILE A 343 -4.56 -19.43 -0.92
C ILE A 343 -4.77 -19.31 0.58
N GLN A 344 -3.81 -18.72 1.29
CA GLN A 344 -3.83 -18.60 2.74
C GLN A 344 -4.67 -17.42 3.24
N GLY A 345 -5.05 -16.50 2.38
CA GLY A 345 -5.96 -15.40 2.65
C GLY A 345 -7.44 -15.80 2.61
N ARG A 346 -7.78 -17.04 2.26
CA ARG A 346 -9.16 -17.55 2.28
C ARG A 346 -9.56 -17.92 3.70
N LEU A 347 -10.84 -17.75 4.00
CA LEU A 347 -11.37 -18.05 5.33
C LEU A 347 -11.06 -19.51 5.72
N TRP A 348 -10.52 -19.70 6.93
CA TRP A 348 -10.06 -20.99 7.49
C TRP A 348 -8.92 -21.68 6.73
N ARG A 349 -8.18 -20.95 5.90
CA ARG A 349 -7.06 -21.48 5.11
C ARG A 349 -5.70 -20.88 5.48
N GLU A 350 -5.59 -20.16 6.59
CA GLU A 350 -4.41 -19.38 7.00
C GLU A 350 -3.12 -20.22 7.05
N ASN A 351 -3.25 -21.52 7.31
CA ASN A 351 -2.13 -22.46 7.40
C ASN A 351 -2.14 -23.50 6.25
N ALA A 352 -2.93 -23.26 5.20
CA ALA A 352 -2.98 -24.18 4.07
C ALA A 352 -1.60 -24.34 3.42
N PRO A 353 -1.14 -25.57 3.13
CA PRO A 353 0.11 -25.76 2.41
C PRO A 353 0.00 -25.22 0.99
N TYR A 354 1.11 -24.67 0.50
CA TYR A 354 1.22 -24.21 -0.90
C TYR A 354 2.45 -24.84 -1.57
N PRO A 355 2.38 -26.13 -1.89
CA PRO A 355 3.51 -26.87 -2.47
C PRO A 355 3.90 -26.39 -3.87
N GLN A 356 3.00 -25.70 -4.58
CA GLN A 356 3.25 -25.11 -5.89
C GLN A 356 4.47 -24.18 -5.87
N ARG A 357 4.65 -23.42 -4.78
CA ARG A 357 5.81 -22.52 -4.62
C ARG A 357 7.14 -23.29 -4.73
N ALA A 358 7.30 -24.34 -3.94
CA ALA A 358 8.52 -25.15 -3.95
C ALA A 358 8.72 -25.83 -5.31
N HIS A 359 7.65 -26.29 -5.93
CA HIS A 359 7.71 -26.92 -7.26
C HIS A 359 8.20 -25.93 -8.32
N TRP A 360 7.60 -24.73 -8.43
CA TRP A 360 8.04 -23.71 -9.36
C TRP A 360 9.49 -23.30 -9.18
N LEU A 361 9.95 -23.19 -7.94
CA LEU A 361 11.34 -22.85 -7.63
C LEU A 361 12.31 -23.96 -8.06
N ALA A 362 11.95 -25.22 -7.84
CA ALA A 362 12.74 -26.36 -8.31
C ALA A 362 12.82 -26.42 -9.84
N LEU A 363 11.71 -26.14 -10.55
CA LEU A 363 11.71 -26.06 -12.02
C LEU A 363 12.59 -24.90 -12.52
N LEU A 364 12.50 -23.72 -11.88
CA LEU A 364 13.31 -22.56 -12.25
C LEU A 364 14.81 -22.88 -12.06
N GLU A 365 15.18 -23.45 -10.93
CA GLU A 365 16.55 -23.80 -10.61
C GLU A 365 17.12 -24.80 -11.62
N ALA A 366 16.41 -25.91 -11.87
CA ALA A 366 16.84 -26.92 -12.81
C ALA A 366 17.01 -26.35 -14.25
N ALA A 367 16.07 -25.54 -14.70
CA ALA A 367 16.15 -24.88 -16.00
C ALA A 367 17.26 -23.81 -16.09
N ALA A 368 17.56 -23.12 -14.97
CA ALA A 368 18.63 -22.12 -14.93
C ALA A 368 20.04 -22.72 -14.92
N GLN A 369 20.20 -23.97 -14.45
CA GLN A 369 21.48 -24.71 -14.49
C GLN A 369 21.87 -25.16 -15.91
N THR A 370 20.99 -25.01 -16.90
CA THR A 370 21.31 -25.31 -18.29
C THR A 370 22.45 -24.40 -18.78
N ASP A 371 23.57 -25.01 -19.22
CA ASP A 371 24.70 -24.27 -19.79
C ASP A 371 24.36 -23.73 -21.19
N THR A 372 23.81 -22.55 -21.22
CA THR A 372 23.37 -21.90 -22.46
C THR A 372 24.54 -21.45 -23.32
N ALA A 373 25.73 -21.23 -22.73
CA ALA A 373 26.93 -20.84 -23.46
C ALA A 373 27.51 -22.05 -24.25
N ALA A 374 27.64 -23.20 -23.58
CA ALA A 374 28.09 -24.43 -24.26
C ALA A 374 27.13 -24.85 -25.36
N ILE A 375 25.81 -24.75 -25.15
CA ILE A 375 24.79 -25.04 -26.17
C ILE A 375 24.93 -24.07 -27.36
N ALA A 376 25.10 -22.80 -27.12
CA ALA A 376 25.28 -21.80 -28.18
C ALA A 376 26.54 -22.08 -29.00
N ALA A 377 27.66 -22.47 -28.36
CA ALA A 377 28.91 -22.81 -29.02
C ALA A 377 28.81 -24.10 -29.85
N SER A 378 27.93 -25.05 -29.51
CA SER A 378 27.73 -26.30 -30.24
C SER A 378 26.76 -26.20 -31.42
N CYS A 379 26.05 -25.07 -31.58
CA CYS A 379 25.13 -24.87 -32.69
C CYS A 379 25.85 -24.37 -33.94
N GLU A 380 25.70 -25.05 -35.06
CA GLU A 380 26.27 -24.61 -36.34
C GLU A 380 25.68 -23.30 -36.85
N HIS A 381 24.40 -23.05 -36.57
CA HIS A 381 23.69 -21.83 -36.97
C HIS A 381 23.08 -21.09 -35.79
N PRO A 382 23.32 -19.77 -35.68
CA PRO A 382 22.76 -18.95 -34.56
C PRO A 382 21.23 -19.03 -34.45
N ALA A 383 20.52 -19.22 -35.56
CA ALA A 383 19.06 -19.35 -35.57
C ALA A 383 18.54 -20.58 -34.79
N HIS A 384 19.34 -21.60 -34.59
CA HIS A 384 18.97 -22.84 -33.87
C HIS A 384 19.21 -22.74 -32.35
N ILE A 385 20.00 -21.75 -31.88
CA ILE A 385 20.36 -21.57 -30.46
C ILE A 385 19.14 -21.49 -29.56
N PRO A 386 18.10 -20.65 -29.84
CA PRO A 386 16.96 -20.53 -28.94
C PRO A 386 16.21 -21.86 -28.74
N GLU A 387 16.02 -22.63 -29.80
CA GLU A 387 15.32 -23.92 -29.73
C GLU A 387 16.17 -24.99 -29.04
N ALA A 388 17.48 -25.01 -29.26
CA ALA A 388 18.41 -25.90 -28.57
C ALA A 388 18.41 -25.64 -27.05
N ILE A 389 18.49 -24.40 -26.64
CA ILE A 389 18.37 -23.98 -25.21
C ILE A 389 17.00 -24.38 -24.66
N ARG A 390 15.92 -24.13 -25.41
CA ARG A 390 14.57 -24.49 -24.99
C ARG A 390 14.44 -26.01 -24.78
N ARG A 391 14.97 -26.82 -25.68
CA ARG A 391 14.97 -28.29 -25.59
C ARG A 391 15.74 -28.76 -24.36
N ALA A 392 16.95 -28.25 -24.13
CA ALA A 392 17.75 -28.61 -22.97
C ALA A 392 17.06 -28.26 -21.64
N ARG A 393 16.46 -27.08 -21.55
CA ARG A 393 15.66 -26.67 -20.37
C ARG A 393 14.45 -27.58 -20.17
N LEU A 394 13.75 -27.99 -21.22
CA LEU A 394 12.65 -28.95 -21.13
C LEU A 394 13.12 -30.31 -20.60
N GLU A 395 14.26 -30.80 -21.05
CA GLU A 395 14.86 -32.04 -20.57
C GLU A 395 15.23 -31.95 -19.10
N ALA A 396 15.81 -30.82 -18.65
CA ALA A 396 16.17 -30.57 -17.26
C ALA A 396 14.97 -30.58 -16.29
N ILE A 397 13.83 -29.98 -16.68
CA ILE A 397 12.66 -29.88 -15.82
C ILE A 397 11.72 -31.07 -15.89
N ARG A 398 11.78 -31.88 -16.96
CA ARG A 398 10.86 -32.99 -17.21
C ARG A 398 10.79 -34.03 -16.08
N PRO A 399 11.91 -34.49 -15.48
CA PRO A 399 11.86 -35.46 -14.38
C PRO A 399 11.15 -34.90 -13.15
N LEU A 400 11.47 -33.67 -12.78
CA LEU A 400 10.89 -33.00 -11.60
C LEU A 400 9.39 -32.75 -11.76
N HIS A 401 8.96 -32.41 -12.98
CA HIS A 401 7.55 -32.10 -13.24
C HIS A 401 6.71 -33.39 -13.31
N LYS A 402 7.19 -34.46 -13.94
CA LYS A 402 6.49 -35.76 -14.00
C LYS A 402 6.39 -36.47 -12.66
N ALA A 403 7.42 -36.41 -11.82
CA ALA A 403 7.42 -37.07 -10.53
C ALA A 403 6.31 -36.55 -9.60
N ARG A 404 5.90 -35.27 -9.71
CA ARG A 404 4.85 -34.68 -8.88
C ARG A 404 3.45 -34.74 -9.48
N THR A 405 3.32 -34.78 -10.82
CA THR A 405 2.00 -34.93 -11.46
C THR A 405 1.45 -36.39 -11.37
N GLN A 406 2.24 -37.33 -10.85
CA GLN A 406 1.82 -38.74 -10.63
C GLN A 406 1.49 -39.06 -9.17
N THR A 407 1.69 -38.11 -8.24
CA THR A 407 1.51 -38.32 -6.78
C THR A 407 0.20 -37.72 -6.25
N ASP A 408 -0.57 -37.04 -7.10
CA ASP A 408 -1.91 -36.51 -6.85
C ASP A 408 -2.92 -37.30 -7.72
#